data_2c2ae55280f167364c6b002160e75e2e
#
_entry.id   2c2ae55280f167364c6b002160e75e2e
#
_cell.length_a   1.000
_cell.length_b   1.000
_cell.length_c   1.000
_cell.angle_alpha   90.00
_cell.angle_beta   90.00
_cell.angle_gamma   90.00
#
_symmetry.space_group_name_H-M   'P 1'
#
loop_
_entity.id
_entity.type
_entity.pdbx_description
1 polymer ?
#
loop_
_entity_poly.entity_id
_entity_poly.type
_entity_poly.pdbx_seq_one_letter_code
_entity_poly.pdbx_strand_id
1 'polypeptide(L)'
;MGTLYIVGTPIGNLGDFSPRAIEILKTVDFIAAEDTRVTLKLLNHFEIRNTLISYHEHNAAARGPELLERLLNGENGAIVTDAGMPCISDPGEGLVALCHENEVEIATVPGPTAAMTALAASGLPTGKFLFEGFLPIKKGQRHAPPF
;
A
#
# COMPACT_ATOMS: atom_id res chain seq x y z
N MET A 1 6.45 20.28 -7.16
CA MET A 1 6.32 18.82 -7.26
C MET A 1 6.03 18.31 -5.86
N GLY A 2 5.02 17.46 -5.71
CA GLY A 2 4.63 16.87 -4.44
C GLY A 2 5.35 15.55 -4.19
N THR A 3 5.01 14.89 -3.07
CA THR A 3 5.56 13.60 -2.64
C THR A 3 4.47 12.54 -2.63
N LEU A 4 4.76 11.33 -3.13
CA LEU A 4 3.91 10.16 -2.94
C LEU A 4 4.36 9.40 -1.69
N TYR A 5 3.46 9.24 -0.72
CA TYR A 5 3.69 8.46 0.50
C TYR A 5 3.11 7.05 0.35
N ILE A 6 3.95 6.02 0.51
CA ILE A 6 3.51 4.62 0.60
C ILE A 6 3.28 4.32 2.08
N VAL A 7 2.02 4.13 2.49
CA VAL A 7 1.66 4.08 3.92
C VAL A 7 1.11 2.72 4.29
N GLY A 8 1.79 2.03 5.20
CA GLY A 8 1.33 0.76 5.76
C GLY A 8 0.15 0.94 6.72
N THR A 9 -0.84 0.06 6.61
CA THR A 9 -2.05 0.05 7.44
C THR A 9 -2.10 -1.18 8.36
N PRO A 10 -2.95 -1.19 9.42
CA PRO A 10 -3.08 -2.33 10.31
C PRO A 10 -3.53 -3.61 9.60
N ILE A 11 -3.09 -4.76 10.10
CA ILE A 11 -3.44 -6.10 9.59
C ILE A 11 -4.31 -6.91 10.55
N GLY A 12 -5.08 -6.25 11.41
CA GLY A 12 -5.97 -6.89 12.37
C GLY A 12 -5.94 -6.27 13.76
N ASN A 13 -4.98 -5.39 14.06
CA ASN A 13 -4.91 -4.65 15.30
C ASN A 13 -4.70 -3.17 15.01
N LEU A 14 -5.66 -2.32 15.35
CA LEU A 14 -5.58 -0.87 15.14
C LEU A 14 -4.43 -0.22 15.90
N GLY A 15 -3.95 -0.83 16.99
CA GLY A 15 -2.79 -0.39 17.76
C GLY A 15 -1.46 -0.44 16.99
N ASP A 16 -1.40 -1.16 15.88
CA ASP A 16 -0.22 -1.25 15.02
C ASP A 16 -0.16 -0.12 13.96
N PHE A 17 -1.13 0.77 13.97
CA PHE A 17 -1.08 1.95 13.09
C PHE A 17 -0.15 3.00 13.66
N SER A 18 0.94 3.30 12.94
CA SER A 18 1.97 4.18 13.47
C SER A 18 1.47 5.64 13.60
N PRO A 19 1.94 6.40 14.62
CA PRO A 19 1.63 7.83 14.73
C PRO A 19 2.01 8.62 13.48
N ARG A 20 3.13 8.26 12.85
CA ARG A 20 3.59 8.89 11.60
C ARG A 20 2.63 8.64 10.44
N ALA A 21 2.07 7.43 10.33
CA ALA A 21 1.06 7.13 9.32
C ALA A 21 -0.19 7.99 9.50
N ILE A 22 -0.67 8.12 10.73
CA ILE A 22 -1.83 8.96 11.07
C ILE A 22 -1.56 10.43 10.70
N GLU A 23 -0.38 10.95 11.02
CA GLU A 23 0.00 12.32 10.71
C GLU A 23 0.06 12.57 9.20
N ILE A 24 0.74 11.70 8.45
CA ILE A 24 0.82 11.82 6.98
C ILE A 24 -0.58 11.79 6.35
N LEU A 25 -1.44 10.85 6.74
CA LEU A 25 -2.79 10.76 6.18
C LEU A 25 -3.68 11.95 6.55
N LYS A 26 -3.36 12.71 7.60
CA LYS A 26 -4.02 13.98 7.92
C LYS A 26 -3.56 15.15 7.05
N THR A 27 -2.33 15.10 6.55
CA THR A 27 -1.67 16.26 5.93
C THR A 27 -1.57 16.21 4.43
N VAL A 28 -1.64 15.02 3.80
CA VAL A 28 -1.63 14.90 2.33
C VAL A 28 -2.91 15.46 1.71
N ASP A 29 -2.84 15.80 0.41
CA ASP A 29 -3.97 16.38 -0.32
C ASP A 29 -4.97 15.32 -0.80
N PHE A 30 -4.51 14.06 -0.96
CA PHE A 30 -5.36 12.94 -1.30
C PHE A 30 -4.81 11.60 -0.79
N ILE A 31 -5.71 10.63 -0.64
CA ILE A 31 -5.37 9.24 -0.29
C ILE A 31 -5.93 8.32 -1.37
N ALA A 32 -5.04 7.66 -2.12
CA ALA A 32 -5.38 6.59 -3.05
C ALA A 32 -5.58 5.29 -2.26
N ALA A 33 -6.75 4.70 -2.34
CA ALA A 33 -7.15 3.53 -1.55
C ALA A 33 -7.72 2.42 -2.43
N GLU A 34 -7.39 1.17 -2.12
CA GLU A 34 -7.90 -0.01 -2.82
C GLU A 34 -9.42 -0.11 -2.67
N ASP A 35 -9.92 -0.25 -1.46
CA ASP A 35 -11.34 -0.11 -1.13
C ASP A 35 -11.55 1.11 -0.23
N THR A 36 -12.14 2.16 -0.81
CA THR A 36 -12.39 3.41 -0.07
C THR A 36 -13.31 3.22 1.13
N ARG A 37 -14.18 2.20 1.13
CA ARG A 37 -15.09 1.90 2.26
C ARG A 37 -14.32 1.33 3.45
N VAL A 38 -13.32 0.47 3.20
CA VAL A 38 -12.44 -0.09 4.23
C VAL A 38 -11.57 1.02 4.81
N THR A 39 -10.91 1.78 3.94
CA THR A 39 -10.06 2.90 4.34
C THR A 39 -10.85 3.96 5.12
N LEU A 40 -12.07 4.29 4.70
CA LEU A 40 -12.90 5.26 5.41
C LEU A 40 -13.19 4.86 6.87
N LYS A 41 -13.39 3.56 7.13
CA LYS A 41 -13.57 3.06 8.51
C LYS A 41 -12.31 3.28 9.35
N LEU A 42 -11.13 3.01 8.77
CA LEU A 42 -9.85 3.26 9.43
C LEU A 42 -9.66 4.76 9.73
N LEU A 43 -9.88 5.61 8.73
CA LEU A 43 -9.75 7.06 8.88
C LEU A 43 -10.69 7.61 9.96
N ASN A 44 -11.96 7.16 9.96
CA ASN A 44 -12.94 7.58 10.96
C ASN A 44 -12.52 7.19 12.39
N HIS A 45 -11.95 6.00 12.57
CA HIS A 45 -11.47 5.55 13.88
C HIS A 45 -10.38 6.45 14.45
N PHE A 46 -9.49 6.98 13.59
CA PHE A 46 -8.40 7.87 13.96
C PHE A 46 -8.71 9.35 13.76
N GLU A 47 -9.97 9.69 13.52
CA GLU A 47 -10.44 11.07 13.31
C GLU A 47 -9.67 11.79 12.18
N ILE A 48 -9.33 11.04 11.13
CA ILE A 48 -8.68 11.58 9.92
C ILE A 48 -9.75 11.98 8.92
N ARG A 49 -9.72 13.24 8.46
CA ARG A 49 -10.56 13.74 7.37
C ARG A 49 -9.70 14.06 6.18
N ASN A 50 -9.90 13.33 5.10
CA ASN A 50 -9.15 13.56 3.86
C ASN A 50 -9.94 13.05 2.64
N THR A 51 -9.52 13.47 1.45
CA THR A 51 -10.09 13.04 0.17
C THR A 51 -9.62 11.64 -0.18
N LEU A 52 -10.57 10.69 -0.28
CA LEU A 52 -10.31 9.34 -0.74
C LEU A 52 -10.53 9.22 -2.24
N ILE A 53 -9.58 8.61 -2.93
CA ILE A 53 -9.65 8.29 -4.36
C ILE A 53 -9.50 6.77 -4.51
N SER A 54 -10.44 6.15 -5.22
CA SER A 54 -10.35 4.72 -5.51
C SER A 54 -9.20 4.43 -6.47
N TYR A 55 -8.29 3.55 -6.06
CA TYR A 55 -7.16 3.07 -6.85
C TYR A 55 -6.95 1.58 -6.62
N HIS A 56 -7.39 0.76 -7.55
CA HIS A 56 -7.30 -0.70 -7.50
C HIS A 56 -6.85 -1.26 -8.85
N GLU A 57 -6.55 -2.54 -8.93
CA GLU A 57 -6.02 -3.20 -10.13
C GLU A 57 -6.82 -2.88 -11.41
N HIS A 58 -8.16 -2.84 -11.32
CA HIS A 58 -9.01 -2.65 -12.50
C HIS A 58 -9.06 -1.19 -13.00
N ASN A 59 -8.71 -0.19 -12.19
CA ASN A 59 -8.73 1.22 -12.59
C ASN A 59 -7.35 1.87 -12.62
N ALA A 60 -6.31 1.16 -12.21
CA ALA A 60 -4.94 1.69 -12.06
C ALA A 60 -4.41 2.31 -13.37
N ALA A 61 -4.70 1.71 -14.53
CA ALA A 61 -4.26 2.21 -15.82
C ALA A 61 -4.81 3.61 -16.14
N ALA A 62 -6.05 3.90 -15.75
CA ALA A 62 -6.67 5.21 -15.95
C ALA A 62 -6.32 6.19 -14.83
N ARG A 63 -6.35 5.74 -13.58
CA ARG A 63 -6.12 6.57 -12.40
C ARG A 63 -4.66 6.94 -12.16
N GLY A 64 -3.72 6.06 -12.53
CA GLY A 64 -2.29 6.33 -12.35
C GLY A 64 -1.84 7.66 -12.94
N PRO A 65 -2.09 7.94 -14.24
CA PRO A 65 -1.77 9.24 -14.86
C PRO A 65 -2.46 10.43 -14.18
N GLU A 66 -3.72 10.30 -13.76
CA GLU A 66 -4.45 11.38 -13.05
C GLU A 66 -3.78 11.73 -11.71
N LEU A 67 -3.39 10.70 -10.93
CA LEU A 67 -2.71 10.91 -9.66
C LEU A 67 -1.29 11.46 -9.84
N LEU A 68 -0.58 10.99 -10.89
CA LEU A 68 0.72 11.54 -11.25
C LEU A 68 0.63 13.05 -11.57
N GLU A 69 -0.35 13.45 -12.36
CA GLU A 69 -0.56 14.88 -12.70
C GLU A 69 -0.74 15.74 -11.44
N ARG A 70 -1.51 15.26 -10.45
CA ARG A 70 -1.68 15.96 -9.17
C ARG A 70 -0.37 16.12 -8.42
N LEU A 71 0.45 15.06 -8.37
CA LEU A 71 1.77 15.09 -7.73
C LEU A 71 2.72 16.07 -8.47
N LEU A 72 2.72 16.06 -9.80
CA LEU A 72 3.52 16.99 -10.60
C LEU A 72 3.10 18.45 -10.37
N ASN A 73 1.82 18.70 -10.12
CA ASN A 73 1.28 20.02 -9.80
C ASN A 73 1.55 20.47 -8.34
N GLY A 74 2.24 19.64 -7.55
CA GLY A 74 2.70 19.99 -6.20
C GLY A 74 1.82 19.48 -5.07
N GLU A 75 0.76 18.72 -5.37
CA GLU A 75 -0.02 18.05 -4.33
C GLU A 75 0.75 16.86 -3.74
N ASN A 76 0.60 16.62 -2.44
CA ASN A 76 1.10 15.42 -1.79
C ASN A 76 0.01 14.35 -1.77
N GLY A 77 0.39 13.12 -2.08
CA GLY A 77 -0.54 11.99 -2.06
C GLY A 77 -0.07 10.87 -1.17
N ALA A 78 -1.00 10.08 -0.66
CA ALA A 78 -0.69 8.81 -0.02
C ALA A 78 -1.35 7.66 -0.78
N ILE A 79 -0.69 6.50 -0.81
CA ILE A 79 -1.30 5.25 -1.23
C ILE A 79 -1.38 4.30 -0.05
N VAL A 80 -2.56 3.68 0.13
CA VAL A 80 -2.84 2.68 1.16
C VAL A 80 -3.52 1.47 0.53
N THR A 81 -3.40 0.33 1.19
CA THR A 81 -4.16 -0.89 0.88
C THR A 81 -5.11 -1.23 2.02
N ASP A 82 -5.96 -2.22 1.84
CA ASP A 82 -6.95 -2.64 2.86
C ASP A 82 -6.29 -3.14 4.14
N ALA A 83 -5.12 -3.78 4.02
CA ALA A 83 -4.35 -4.26 5.18
C ALA A 83 -2.86 -4.44 4.82
N GLY A 84 -1.97 -3.85 5.59
CA GLY A 84 -0.52 -4.00 5.45
C GLY A 84 0.14 -2.96 4.55
N MET A 85 1.27 -3.34 3.97
CA MET A 85 2.04 -2.47 3.06
C MET A 85 1.48 -2.54 1.64
N PRO A 86 1.14 -1.39 1.01
CA PRO A 86 0.75 -1.37 -0.39
C PRO A 86 1.91 -1.71 -1.32
N CYS A 87 1.62 -1.95 -2.60
CA CYS A 87 2.58 -2.25 -3.67
C CYS A 87 3.26 -3.63 -3.59
N ILE A 88 2.95 -4.46 -2.61
CA ILE A 88 3.50 -5.83 -2.50
C ILE A 88 2.36 -6.82 -2.63
N SER A 89 2.15 -7.40 -3.80
CA SER A 89 0.96 -8.20 -4.17
C SER A 89 -0.36 -7.42 -4.02
N ASP A 90 -0.27 -6.10 -4.04
CA ASP A 90 -1.35 -5.14 -3.86
C ASP A 90 -1.23 -4.02 -4.90
N PRO A 91 -2.31 -3.26 -5.18
CA PRO A 91 -2.24 -2.12 -6.09
C PRO A 91 -1.20 -1.08 -5.64
N GLY A 92 -0.56 -0.42 -6.64
CA GLY A 92 0.37 0.69 -6.38
C GLY A 92 1.68 0.62 -7.12
N GLU A 93 2.15 -0.59 -7.49
CA GLU A 93 3.41 -0.77 -8.22
C GLU A 93 3.50 0.13 -9.46
N GLY A 94 2.44 0.16 -10.27
CA GLY A 94 2.38 0.99 -11.48
C GLY A 94 2.44 2.50 -11.19
N LEU A 95 1.81 2.98 -10.12
CA LEU A 95 1.90 4.38 -9.73
C LEU A 95 3.31 4.73 -9.23
N VAL A 96 3.93 3.86 -8.47
CA VAL A 96 5.32 4.02 -8.00
C VAL A 96 6.28 4.07 -9.20
N ALA A 97 6.10 3.18 -10.19
CA ALA A 97 6.90 3.21 -11.42
C ALA A 97 6.74 4.54 -12.18
N LEU A 98 5.50 5.01 -12.37
CA LEU A 98 5.22 6.32 -12.99
C LEU A 98 5.88 7.48 -12.22
N CYS A 99 5.87 7.45 -10.89
CA CYS A 99 6.52 8.46 -10.08
C CYS A 99 8.05 8.46 -10.31
N HIS A 100 8.68 7.29 -10.35
CA HIS A 100 10.12 7.19 -10.64
C HIS A 100 10.46 7.69 -12.04
N GLU A 101 9.67 7.33 -13.06
CA GLU A 101 9.86 7.80 -14.44
C GLU A 101 9.75 9.32 -14.59
N ASN A 102 9.01 9.98 -13.70
CA ASN A 102 8.76 11.42 -13.72
C ASN A 102 9.45 12.19 -12.58
N GLU A 103 10.42 11.57 -11.92
CA GLU A 103 11.24 12.17 -10.83
C GLU A 103 10.40 12.69 -9.64
N VAL A 104 9.20 12.18 -9.44
CA VAL A 104 8.38 12.49 -8.27
C VAL A 104 8.96 11.82 -7.03
N GLU A 105 9.12 12.58 -5.95
CA GLU A 105 9.62 12.05 -4.69
C GLU A 105 8.68 10.99 -4.10
N ILE A 106 9.26 9.89 -3.64
CA ILE A 106 8.55 8.81 -2.97
C ILE A 106 9.09 8.62 -1.56
N ALA A 107 8.21 8.64 -0.58
CA ALA A 107 8.54 8.42 0.81
C ALA A 107 7.74 7.22 1.36
N THR A 108 8.42 6.31 2.06
CA THR A 108 7.74 5.16 2.68
C THR A 108 7.51 5.42 4.17
N VAL A 109 6.29 5.15 4.61
CA VAL A 109 5.90 5.06 6.02
C VAL A 109 5.73 3.58 6.36
N PRO A 110 6.76 2.91 6.93
CA PRO A 110 6.71 1.49 7.21
C PRO A 110 5.55 1.11 8.11
N GLY A 111 4.96 -0.03 7.86
CA GLY A 111 3.85 -0.55 8.64
C GLY A 111 3.83 -2.08 8.68
N PRO A 112 2.75 -2.66 9.22
CA PRO A 112 2.60 -4.10 9.36
C PRO A 112 2.69 -4.84 8.02
N THR A 113 3.33 -6.02 8.05
CA THR A 113 3.35 -6.96 6.93
C THR A 113 3.02 -8.36 7.43
N ALA A 114 2.00 -9.00 6.87
CA ALA A 114 1.57 -10.33 7.30
C ALA A 114 2.67 -11.39 7.07
N ALA A 115 3.35 -11.35 5.91
CA ALA A 115 4.40 -12.30 5.57
C ALA A 115 5.58 -12.24 6.54
N MET A 116 6.09 -11.05 6.85
CA MET A 116 7.22 -10.88 7.77
C MET A 116 6.82 -11.22 9.21
N THR A 117 5.63 -10.84 9.62
CA THR A 117 5.11 -11.16 10.96
C THR A 117 4.96 -12.67 11.15
N ALA A 118 4.38 -13.37 10.18
CA ALA A 118 4.24 -14.83 10.21
C ALA A 118 5.62 -15.52 10.20
N LEU A 119 6.54 -15.08 9.36
CA LEU A 119 7.90 -15.62 9.28
C LEU A 119 8.63 -15.46 10.62
N ALA A 120 8.57 -14.28 11.22
CA ALA A 120 9.21 -14.01 12.51
C ALA A 120 8.68 -14.90 13.65
N ALA A 121 7.37 -15.23 13.62
CA ALA A 121 6.72 -16.06 14.62
C ALA A 121 6.81 -17.58 14.34
N SER A 122 7.30 -17.99 13.16
CA SER A 122 7.22 -19.37 12.68
C SER A 122 8.16 -20.34 13.39
N GLY A 123 9.25 -19.86 13.99
CA GLY A 123 10.33 -20.72 14.51
C GLY A 123 11.19 -21.38 13.42
N LEU A 124 10.96 -21.09 12.15
CA LEU A 124 11.76 -21.58 11.03
C LEU A 124 13.01 -20.73 10.81
N PRO A 125 14.05 -21.24 10.12
CA PRO A 125 15.20 -20.42 9.73
C PRO A 125 14.76 -19.26 8.85
N THR A 126 15.10 -18.03 9.23
CA THR A 126 14.64 -16.79 8.57
C THR A 126 15.71 -16.11 7.73
N GLY A 127 16.94 -16.63 7.71
CA GLY A 127 18.08 -15.99 7.02
C GLY A 127 17.94 -15.91 5.50
N LYS A 128 17.18 -16.83 4.91
CA LYS A 128 16.83 -16.84 3.48
C LYS A 128 15.41 -17.36 3.33
N PHE A 129 14.59 -16.68 2.54
CA PHE A 129 13.23 -17.09 2.21
C PHE A 129 12.86 -16.53 0.83
N LEU A 130 11.84 -17.14 0.21
CA LEU A 130 11.29 -16.71 -1.06
C LEU A 130 9.85 -16.24 -0.86
N PHE A 131 9.51 -15.05 -1.37
CA PHE A 131 8.16 -14.53 -1.42
C PHE A 131 7.60 -14.71 -2.83
N GLU A 132 6.66 -15.63 -3.01
CA GLU A 132 6.05 -15.96 -4.31
C GLU A 132 4.70 -15.27 -4.56
N GLY A 133 4.22 -14.44 -3.63
CA GLY A 133 2.91 -13.82 -3.73
C GLY A 133 1.76 -14.82 -3.54
N PHE A 134 0.67 -14.62 -4.29
CA PHE A 134 -0.52 -15.48 -4.19
C PHE A 134 -0.34 -16.79 -4.96
N LEU A 135 -0.70 -17.89 -4.29
CA LEU A 135 -0.72 -19.18 -4.95
C LEU A 135 -1.84 -19.25 -6.01
N PRO A 136 -1.62 -20.00 -7.12
CA PRO A 136 -2.66 -20.21 -8.12
C PRO A 136 -3.94 -20.81 -7.51
N ILE A 137 -5.10 -20.29 -7.91
CA ILE A 137 -6.40 -20.76 -7.40
C ILE A 137 -6.71 -22.16 -7.93
N LYS A 138 -6.34 -22.46 -9.17
CA LYS A 138 -6.58 -23.78 -9.80
C LYS A 138 -5.62 -24.83 -9.27
N LYS A 139 -6.15 -25.93 -8.71
CA LYS A 139 -5.36 -27.03 -8.12
C LYS A 139 -4.27 -27.59 -9.06
N GLY A 140 -4.52 -27.67 -10.37
CA GLY A 140 -3.56 -28.18 -11.37
C GLY A 140 -2.39 -27.25 -11.67
N GLN A 141 -2.42 -25.99 -11.22
CA GLN A 141 -1.36 -25.01 -11.40
C GLN A 141 -0.51 -24.82 -10.13
N ARG A 142 -0.89 -25.47 -9.02
CA ARG A 142 -0.11 -25.49 -7.78
C ARG A 142 0.98 -26.57 -7.90
N HIS A 143 2.00 -26.29 -8.67
CA HIS A 143 3.19 -27.15 -8.66
C HIS A 143 3.96 -26.94 -7.37
N ALA A 144 4.64 -28.02 -6.89
CA ALA A 144 5.59 -27.86 -5.81
C ALA A 144 6.63 -26.80 -6.21
N PRO A 145 7.02 -25.90 -5.29
CA PRO A 145 8.05 -24.92 -5.60
C PRO A 145 9.33 -25.62 -6.04
N PRO A 146 10.11 -24.99 -6.92
CA PRO A 146 11.31 -25.59 -7.51
C PRO A 146 12.50 -25.56 -6.52
N PHE A 147 12.33 -26.15 -5.35
CA PHE A 147 13.46 -26.42 -4.41
C PHE A 147 13.45 -27.82 -3.92
#